data_3124884f0b9d6dbf79224a2e6a069c81
#
_entry.id   3124884f0b9d6dbf79224a2e6a069c81
#
_cell.length_a   1.000
_cell.length_b   1.000
_cell.length_c   1.000
_cell.angle_alpha   90.00
_cell.angle_beta   90.00
_cell.angle_gamma   90.00
#
_symmetry.space_group_name_H-M   'P 1'
#
loop_
_entity.id
_entity.type
_entity.pdbx_description
1 polymer ?
#
loop_
_entity_poly.entity_id
_entity_poly.type
_entity_poly.pdbx_seq_one_letter_code
_entity_poly.pdbx_strand_id
1 'polypeptide(L)'
;MNSDQYPHLRRLRRSATLRDMLNENRLSASEFIYPLFVVNGSGVRTPIEPMPGIDQMSVDIAVEETLRAAEAGVKSVLLFGIPDDKDSTGSGAASPDEAVQRAVAAIKKASPDTYVITDVCLCEYTDHGHCGIVSGNDVDNDATLPLLAQTAVSHAQAGADM
;
A
#
# COMPACT_ATOMS: atom_id res chain seq x y z
N MET A 1 40.92 -31.93 13.21
CA MET A 1 40.15 -31.57 14.42
C MET A 1 38.92 -32.46 14.42
N ASN A 2 38.74 -33.29 15.42
CA ASN A 2 37.60 -34.22 15.50
C ASN A 2 36.31 -33.41 15.67
N SER A 3 35.34 -33.60 14.77
CA SER A 3 34.00 -32.97 14.82
C SER A 3 33.20 -33.31 16.10
N ASP A 4 33.66 -34.29 16.86
CA ASP A 4 33.00 -34.78 18.09
C ASP A 4 33.32 -33.93 19.35
N GLN A 5 34.22 -32.94 19.25
CA GLN A 5 34.60 -32.08 20.39
C GLN A 5 33.61 -31.02 20.75
N TYR A 6 32.63 -30.70 19.86
CA TYR A 6 31.64 -29.69 20.14
C TYR A 6 30.24 -30.29 20.11
N PRO A 7 29.53 -30.32 21.23
CA PRO A 7 28.16 -30.79 21.24
C PRO A 7 27.32 -29.94 20.29
N HIS A 8 26.69 -30.55 19.32
CA HIS A 8 25.73 -29.88 18.45
C HIS A 8 24.56 -29.39 19.28
N LEU A 9 24.54 -28.09 19.57
CA LEU A 9 23.52 -27.43 20.42
C LEU A 9 22.17 -27.27 19.67
N ARG A 10 21.58 -28.44 19.29
CA ARG A 10 20.30 -28.49 18.55
C ARG A 10 19.15 -29.08 19.38
N ARG A 11 19.28 -29.13 20.69
CA ARG A 11 18.25 -29.71 21.59
C ARG A 11 16.89 -29.03 21.41
N LEU A 12 16.89 -27.72 21.26
CA LEU A 12 15.69 -26.90 21.10
C LEU A 12 15.03 -27.03 19.72
N ARG A 13 15.60 -27.79 18.81
CA ARG A 13 15.08 -28.01 17.45
C ARG A 13 14.59 -29.42 17.18
N ARG A 14 14.44 -30.27 18.23
CA ARG A 14 14.16 -31.70 18.10
C ARG A 14 12.78 -31.99 17.52
N SER A 15 11.77 -31.21 17.80
CA SER A 15 10.40 -31.39 17.31
C SER A 15 9.81 -30.09 16.79
N ALA A 16 8.77 -30.21 15.96
CA ALA A 16 8.01 -29.04 15.48
C ALA A 16 7.42 -28.28 16.68
N THR A 17 6.77 -28.99 17.60
CA THR A 17 6.18 -28.41 18.81
C THR A 17 7.17 -27.57 19.61
N LEU A 18 8.39 -28.11 19.81
CA LEU A 18 9.41 -27.38 20.56
C LEU A 18 9.90 -26.13 19.82
N ARG A 19 10.05 -26.21 18.48
CA ARG A 19 10.38 -25.04 17.66
C ARG A 19 9.28 -23.98 17.74
N ASP A 20 8.01 -24.38 17.69
CA ASP A 20 6.86 -23.47 17.77
C ASP A 20 6.77 -22.79 19.14
N MET A 21 7.07 -23.53 20.23
CA MET A 21 7.12 -22.96 21.58
C MET A 21 8.20 -21.90 21.74
N LEU A 22 9.33 -22.07 21.04
CA LEU A 22 10.53 -21.22 21.17
C LEU A 22 10.64 -20.21 20.03
N ASN A 23 9.61 -20.06 19.21
CA ASN A 23 9.61 -19.14 18.08
C ASN A 23 9.60 -17.69 18.61
N GLU A 24 10.66 -16.94 18.33
CA GLU A 24 10.84 -15.56 18.75
C GLU A 24 9.94 -14.60 17.95
N ASN A 25 9.70 -14.93 16.67
CA ASN A 25 8.87 -14.14 15.78
C ASN A 25 7.61 -14.93 15.42
N ARG A 26 6.46 -14.31 15.61
CA ARG A 26 5.16 -14.85 15.20
C ARG A 26 4.53 -13.88 14.23
N LEU A 27 4.05 -14.40 13.09
CA LEU A 27 3.31 -13.61 12.11
C LEU A 27 1.81 -13.88 12.29
N SER A 28 1.05 -12.81 12.28
CA SER A 28 -0.41 -12.86 12.26
C SER A 28 -0.92 -12.12 11.04
N ALA A 29 -1.97 -12.63 10.39
CA ALA A 29 -2.61 -11.94 9.27
C ALA A 29 -3.08 -10.52 9.65
N SER A 30 -3.46 -10.30 10.92
CA SER A 30 -3.88 -9.00 11.43
C SER A 30 -2.77 -7.94 11.52
N GLU A 31 -1.51 -8.35 11.36
CA GLU A 31 -0.35 -7.45 11.38
C GLU A 31 0.07 -7.00 9.97
N PHE A 32 -0.54 -7.56 8.93
CA PHE A 32 -0.20 -7.23 7.55
C PHE A 32 -1.01 -6.06 7.02
N ILE A 33 -0.34 -5.26 6.19
CA ILE A 33 -0.96 -4.22 5.38
C ILE A 33 -0.85 -4.67 3.92
N TYR A 34 -1.97 -4.78 3.22
CA TYR A 34 -1.99 -5.25 1.84
C TYR A 34 -1.92 -4.06 0.87
N PRO A 35 -0.85 -3.95 0.05
CA PRO A 35 -0.72 -2.87 -0.92
C PRO A 35 -1.60 -3.11 -2.15
N LEU A 36 -2.32 -2.08 -2.58
CA LEU A 36 -3.19 -2.07 -3.75
C LEU A 36 -2.85 -0.89 -4.66
N PHE A 37 -2.68 -1.16 -5.95
CA PHE A 37 -2.42 -0.15 -6.96
C PHE A 37 -3.72 0.14 -7.70
N VAL A 38 -4.27 1.33 -7.52
CA VAL A 38 -5.58 1.70 -8.04
C VAL A 38 -5.50 2.61 -9.25
N VAL A 39 -6.30 2.28 -10.27
CA VAL A 39 -6.42 3.01 -11.54
C VAL A 39 -7.86 3.42 -11.79
N ASN A 40 -8.06 4.33 -12.71
CA ASN A 40 -9.38 4.67 -13.23
C ASN A 40 -9.94 3.54 -14.11
N GLY A 41 -11.24 3.56 -14.36
CA GLY A 41 -11.94 2.56 -15.17
C GLY A 41 -12.85 1.64 -14.36
N SER A 42 -13.26 0.55 -14.97
CA SER A 42 -14.10 -0.50 -14.36
C SER A 42 -13.72 -1.86 -14.96
N GLY A 43 -13.64 -2.88 -14.10
CA GLY A 43 -13.24 -4.23 -14.49
C GLY A 43 -11.77 -4.34 -14.92
N VAL A 44 -10.95 -3.34 -14.62
CA VAL A 44 -9.52 -3.33 -15.00
C VAL A 44 -8.71 -4.15 -14.00
N ARG A 45 -7.92 -5.08 -14.53
CA ARG A 45 -6.89 -5.85 -13.81
C ARG A 45 -5.72 -6.07 -14.74
N THR A 46 -4.63 -5.34 -14.52
CA THR A 46 -3.43 -5.37 -15.37
C THR A 46 -2.21 -5.77 -14.54
N PRO A 47 -1.54 -6.89 -14.84
CA PRO A 47 -0.35 -7.33 -14.12
C PRO A 47 0.76 -6.29 -14.14
N ILE A 48 1.45 -6.13 -13.02
CA ILE A 48 2.67 -5.32 -12.91
C ILE A 48 3.86 -6.26 -13.14
N GLU A 49 4.48 -6.19 -14.33
CA GLU A 49 5.53 -7.13 -14.77
C GLU A 49 6.66 -7.35 -13.74
N PRO A 50 7.25 -6.30 -13.12
CA PRO A 50 8.30 -6.49 -12.12
C PRO A 50 7.80 -6.98 -10.75
N MET A 51 6.48 -7.12 -10.56
CA MET A 51 5.85 -7.55 -9.29
C MET A 51 4.91 -8.73 -9.52
N PRO A 52 5.42 -9.97 -9.67
CA PRO A 52 4.60 -11.14 -9.97
C PRO A 52 3.46 -11.34 -8.97
N GLY A 53 2.23 -11.46 -9.48
CA GLY A 53 1.02 -11.64 -8.67
C GLY A 53 0.39 -10.35 -8.13
N ILE A 54 0.95 -9.19 -8.47
CA ILE A 54 0.41 -7.86 -8.14
C ILE A 54 -0.10 -7.20 -9.41
N ASP A 55 -1.28 -6.62 -9.33
CA ASP A 55 -1.97 -5.98 -10.45
C ASP A 55 -2.27 -4.51 -10.16
N GLN A 56 -2.30 -3.71 -11.20
CA GLN A 56 -3.05 -2.45 -11.22
C GLN A 56 -4.53 -2.79 -11.39
N MET A 57 -5.40 -2.19 -10.59
CA MET A 57 -6.81 -2.55 -10.58
C MET A 57 -7.73 -1.34 -10.46
N SER A 58 -8.86 -1.39 -11.14
CA SER A 58 -9.91 -0.39 -10.98
C SER A 58 -10.56 -0.48 -9.60
N VAL A 59 -11.27 0.58 -9.22
CA VAL A 59 -11.86 0.72 -7.87
C VAL A 59 -12.77 -0.47 -7.50
N ASP A 60 -13.59 -0.94 -8.43
CA ASP A 60 -14.46 -2.11 -8.24
C ASP A 60 -13.67 -3.38 -7.91
N ILE A 61 -12.60 -3.63 -8.64
CA ILE A 61 -11.71 -4.79 -8.40
C ILE A 61 -10.91 -4.62 -7.09
N ALA A 62 -10.48 -3.39 -6.76
CA ALA A 62 -9.79 -3.12 -5.49
C ALA A 62 -10.69 -3.38 -4.27
N VAL A 63 -11.99 -3.09 -4.37
CA VAL A 63 -12.98 -3.46 -3.34
C VAL A 63 -13.08 -4.97 -3.19
N GLU A 64 -13.18 -5.73 -4.29
CA GLU A 64 -13.23 -7.20 -4.24
C GLU A 64 -11.96 -7.79 -3.60
N GLU A 65 -10.78 -7.29 -3.98
CA GLU A 65 -9.51 -7.73 -3.38
C GLU A 65 -9.42 -7.40 -1.88
N THR A 66 -9.91 -6.23 -1.49
CA THR A 66 -9.97 -5.83 -0.07
C THR A 66 -10.86 -6.79 0.74
N LEU A 67 -12.02 -7.17 0.23
CA LEU A 67 -12.91 -8.13 0.88
C LEU A 67 -12.25 -9.51 0.99
N ARG A 68 -11.58 -9.99 -0.05
CA ARG A 68 -10.82 -11.25 -0.02
C ARG A 68 -9.68 -11.23 1.01
N ALA A 69 -8.95 -10.11 1.10
CA ALA A 69 -7.90 -9.94 2.09
C ALA A 69 -8.47 -9.97 3.52
N ALA A 70 -9.60 -9.30 3.75
CA ALA A 70 -10.30 -9.29 5.03
C ALA A 70 -10.78 -10.69 5.44
N GLU A 71 -11.31 -11.49 4.51
CA GLU A 71 -11.68 -12.90 4.74
C GLU A 71 -10.46 -13.76 5.11
N ALA A 72 -9.27 -13.46 4.57
CA ALA A 72 -8.01 -14.10 4.93
C ALA A 72 -7.42 -13.58 6.26
N GLY A 73 -8.06 -12.60 6.90
CA GLY A 73 -7.64 -12.01 8.18
C GLY A 73 -6.78 -10.76 8.07
N VAL A 74 -6.46 -10.29 6.84
CA VAL A 74 -5.73 -9.04 6.60
C VAL A 74 -6.74 -7.90 6.51
N LYS A 75 -6.77 -7.03 7.51
CA LYS A 75 -7.79 -5.98 7.65
C LYS A 75 -7.29 -4.57 7.36
N SER A 76 -6.07 -4.46 6.88
CA SER A 76 -5.46 -3.17 6.55
C SER A 76 -4.99 -3.18 5.09
N VAL A 77 -5.30 -2.11 4.36
CA VAL A 77 -4.86 -1.90 2.98
C VAL A 77 -4.10 -0.59 2.85
N LEU A 78 -3.13 -0.55 1.94
CA LEU A 78 -2.41 0.67 1.56
C LEU A 78 -2.66 0.93 0.08
N LEU A 79 -3.21 2.09 -0.25
CA LEU A 79 -3.59 2.46 -1.61
C LEU A 79 -2.51 3.34 -2.24
N PHE A 80 -2.10 2.95 -3.45
CA PHE A 80 -1.27 3.74 -4.36
C PHE A 80 -2.10 4.10 -5.59
N GLY A 81 -2.15 5.39 -5.94
CA GLY A 81 -2.89 5.86 -7.10
C GLY A 81 -2.04 5.89 -8.36
N ILE A 82 -2.60 5.46 -9.47
CA ILE A 82 -1.97 5.59 -10.78
C ILE A 82 -2.94 6.36 -11.66
N PRO A 83 -2.73 7.68 -11.85
CA PRO A 83 -3.60 8.53 -12.65
C PRO A 83 -3.44 8.26 -14.13
N ASP A 84 -4.47 8.61 -14.92
CA ASP A 84 -4.42 8.56 -16.38
C ASP A 84 -3.53 9.68 -16.94
N ASP A 85 -3.60 10.86 -16.33
CA ASP A 85 -2.85 12.06 -16.75
C ASP A 85 -1.90 12.51 -15.64
N LYS A 86 -0.73 12.98 -16.04
CA LYS A 86 0.30 13.52 -15.15
C LYS A 86 0.70 14.91 -15.60
N ASP A 87 1.04 15.77 -14.65
CA ASP A 87 1.57 17.09 -14.92
C ASP A 87 2.79 17.46 -14.06
N SER A 88 3.39 18.59 -14.28
CA SER A 88 4.61 19.00 -13.56
C SER A 88 4.40 19.30 -12.08
N THR A 89 3.16 19.37 -11.61
CA THR A 89 2.81 19.70 -10.23
C THR A 89 2.11 18.58 -9.49
N GLY A 90 1.71 17.50 -10.20
CA GLY A 90 0.93 16.41 -9.63
C GLY A 90 -0.46 16.87 -9.20
N SER A 91 -1.10 17.78 -9.95
CA SER A 91 -2.35 18.44 -9.55
C SER A 91 -3.52 17.48 -9.33
N GLY A 92 -3.50 16.31 -9.98
CA GLY A 92 -4.50 15.25 -9.81
C GLY A 92 -4.52 14.66 -8.41
N ALA A 93 -3.41 14.67 -7.67
CA ALA A 93 -3.27 13.97 -6.38
C ALA A 93 -4.33 14.35 -5.33
N ALA A 94 -4.77 15.61 -5.31
CA ALA A 94 -5.77 16.10 -4.38
C ALA A 94 -7.21 16.10 -4.93
N SER A 95 -7.41 15.61 -6.16
CA SER A 95 -8.75 15.61 -6.79
C SER A 95 -9.66 14.58 -6.11
N PRO A 96 -10.90 14.94 -5.74
CA PRO A 96 -11.84 14.02 -5.13
C PRO A 96 -12.33 12.92 -6.09
N ASP A 97 -12.14 13.11 -7.39
CA ASP A 97 -12.58 12.19 -8.44
C ASP A 97 -11.48 11.20 -8.87
N GLU A 98 -10.28 11.31 -8.28
CA GLU A 98 -9.19 10.39 -8.57
C GLU A 98 -9.42 8.98 -7.97
N ALA A 99 -8.67 8.02 -8.51
CA ALA A 99 -8.83 6.61 -8.20
C ALA A 99 -8.68 6.31 -6.70
N VAL A 100 -7.73 6.98 -5.99
CA VAL A 100 -7.49 6.77 -4.55
C VAL A 100 -8.70 7.20 -3.74
N GLN A 101 -9.19 8.44 -3.90
CA GLN A 101 -10.31 8.98 -3.14
C GLN A 101 -11.58 8.14 -3.37
N ARG A 102 -11.82 7.75 -4.62
CA ARG A 102 -12.95 6.88 -4.98
C ARG A 102 -12.80 5.48 -4.38
N ALA A 103 -11.59 4.92 -4.36
CA ALA A 103 -11.32 3.61 -3.76
C ALA A 103 -11.51 3.65 -2.24
N VAL A 104 -11.01 4.68 -1.56
CA VAL A 104 -11.23 4.90 -0.12
C VAL A 104 -12.72 4.88 0.19
N ALA A 105 -13.50 5.73 -0.48
CA ALA A 105 -14.95 5.83 -0.25
C ALA A 105 -15.68 4.51 -0.52
N ALA A 106 -15.31 3.79 -1.59
CA ALA A 106 -15.91 2.52 -1.98
C ALA A 106 -15.56 1.39 -0.99
N ILE A 107 -14.29 1.30 -0.57
CA ILE A 107 -13.83 0.31 0.42
C ILE A 107 -14.52 0.56 1.77
N LYS A 108 -14.53 1.80 2.28
CA LYS A 108 -15.18 2.14 3.56
C LYS A 108 -16.69 1.84 3.53
N LYS A 109 -17.32 1.99 2.38
CA LYS A 109 -18.74 1.61 2.20
C LYS A 109 -18.95 0.09 2.21
N ALA A 110 -18.08 -0.68 1.58
CA ALA A 110 -18.19 -2.14 1.43
C ALA A 110 -17.70 -2.90 2.68
N SER A 111 -16.65 -2.38 3.32
CA SER A 111 -16.00 -2.98 4.50
C SER A 111 -15.62 -1.88 5.50
N PRO A 112 -16.57 -1.38 6.31
CA PRO A 112 -16.33 -0.28 7.25
C PRO A 112 -15.21 -0.54 8.26
N ASP A 113 -14.99 -1.80 8.61
CA ASP A 113 -13.96 -2.23 9.57
C ASP A 113 -12.54 -2.34 8.95
N THR A 114 -12.40 -2.22 7.63
CA THR A 114 -11.09 -2.19 6.99
C THR A 114 -10.37 -0.89 7.32
N TYR A 115 -9.13 -1.00 7.78
CA TYR A 115 -8.25 0.15 8.01
C TYR A 115 -7.60 0.55 6.70
N VAL A 116 -7.97 1.72 6.19
CA VAL A 116 -7.53 2.22 4.88
C VAL A 116 -6.43 3.24 5.07
N ILE A 117 -5.25 2.89 4.59
CA ILE A 117 -4.06 3.74 4.55
C ILE A 117 -3.89 4.24 3.11
N THR A 118 -3.47 5.47 2.95
CA THR A 118 -3.18 6.05 1.62
C THR A 118 -1.75 6.57 1.56
N ASP A 119 -1.08 6.34 0.44
CA ASP A 119 0.18 7.02 0.16
C ASP A 119 -0.06 8.50 -0.15
N VAL A 120 0.69 9.38 0.51
CA VAL A 120 0.66 10.83 0.26
C VAL A 120 1.97 11.22 -0.40
N CYS A 121 2.05 10.94 -1.69
CA CYS A 121 3.20 11.25 -2.54
C CYS A 121 2.74 11.88 -3.85
N LEU A 122 3.62 12.62 -4.51
CA LEU A 122 3.34 13.24 -5.80
C LEU A 122 3.99 12.49 -6.98
N CYS A 123 4.91 11.55 -6.76
CA CYS A 123 5.65 10.89 -7.85
C CYS A 123 4.76 10.10 -8.81
N GLU A 124 3.63 9.58 -8.33
CA GLU A 124 2.64 8.91 -9.18
C GLU A 124 1.91 9.90 -10.10
N TYR A 125 1.80 11.16 -9.69
CA TYR A 125 1.01 12.21 -10.35
C TYR A 125 1.86 13.20 -11.14
N THR A 126 3.18 13.24 -10.90
CA THR A 126 4.08 14.11 -11.66
C THR A 126 4.59 13.45 -12.94
N ASP A 127 4.72 14.22 -14.01
CA ASP A 127 5.22 13.75 -15.32
C ASP A 127 6.72 13.42 -15.31
N HIS A 128 7.46 14.04 -14.40
CA HIS A 128 8.90 13.81 -14.19
C HIS A 128 9.21 12.75 -13.11
N GLY A 129 8.20 12.23 -12.38
CA GLY A 129 8.34 11.15 -11.40
C GLY A 129 9.03 11.54 -10.07
N HIS A 130 9.28 12.81 -9.80
CA HIS A 130 9.76 13.26 -8.49
C HIS A 130 8.62 13.49 -7.51
N CYS A 131 8.92 13.34 -6.22
CA CYS A 131 7.92 13.43 -5.13
C CYS A 131 7.54 14.88 -4.75
N GLY A 132 7.68 15.85 -5.64
CA GLY A 132 7.36 17.25 -5.39
C GLY A 132 7.67 18.15 -6.57
N ILE A 133 7.54 19.45 -6.34
CA ILE A 133 7.82 20.49 -7.33
C ILE A 133 9.31 20.56 -7.58
N VAL A 134 9.72 20.44 -8.84
CA VAL A 134 11.14 20.53 -9.23
C VAL A 134 11.52 21.98 -9.49
N SER A 135 12.60 22.42 -8.85
CA SER A 135 13.25 23.73 -9.08
C SER A 135 14.74 23.52 -9.37
N GLY A 136 15.16 23.75 -10.62
CA GLY A 136 16.50 23.41 -11.07
C GLY A 136 16.73 21.90 -11.09
N ASN A 137 17.66 21.41 -10.25
CA ASN A 137 18.00 19.98 -10.16
C ASN A 137 17.50 19.32 -8.86
N ASP A 138 16.65 19.98 -8.09
CA ASP A 138 16.20 19.48 -6.78
C ASP A 138 14.71 19.72 -6.57
N VAL A 139 14.14 19.11 -5.54
CA VAL A 139 12.75 19.32 -5.14
C VAL A 139 12.65 20.52 -4.20
N ASP A 140 11.79 21.47 -4.55
CA ASP A 140 11.43 22.60 -3.70
C ASP A 140 10.45 22.16 -2.60
N ASN A 141 10.95 22.04 -1.37
CA ASN A 141 10.15 21.61 -0.23
C ASN A 141 9.03 22.60 0.10
N ASP A 142 9.31 23.89 0.06
CA ASP A 142 8.33 24.91 0.47
C ASP A 142 7.16 24.98 -0.53
N ALA A 143 7.45 24.80 -1.82
CA ALA A 143 6.42 24.71 -2.86
C ALA A 143 5.65 23.36 -2.80
N THR A 144 6.29 22.27 -2.36
CA THR A 144 5.73 20.93 -2.33
C THR A 144 4.79 20.69 -1.15
N LEU A 145 5.16 21.15 0.06
CA LEU A 145 4.41 20.90 1.29
C LEU A 145 2.92 21.27 1.22
N PRO A 146 2.51 22.40 0.63
CA PRO A 146 1.10 22.73 0.48
C PRO A 146 0.32 21.72 -0.37
N LEU A 147 0.94 21.13 -1.40
CA LEU A 147 0.31 20.13 -2.27
C LEU A 147 0.12 18.81 -1.54
N LEU A 148 1.13 18.37 -0.80
CA LEU A 148 1.03 17.17 0.06
C LEU A 148 -0.05 17.35 1.14
N ALA A 149 -0.14 18.54 1.74
CA ALA A 149 -1.18 18.85 2.72
C ALA A 149 -2.59 18.80 2.10
N GLN A 150 -2.78 19.34 0.90
CA GLN A 150 -4.05 19.26 0.17
C GLN A 150 -4.41 17.80 -0.16
N THR A 151 -3.45 17.01 -0.62
CA THR A 151 -3.64 15.58 -0.90
C THR A 151 -4.06 14.81 0.35
N ALA A 152 -3.35 15.01 1.48
CA ALA A 152 -3.70 14.36 2.74
C ALA A 152 -5.12 14.72 3.22
N VAL A 153 -5.51 16.00 3.09
CA VAL A 153 -6.87 16.45 3.43
C VAL A 153 -7.91 15.81 2.52
N SER A 154 -7.64 15.73 1.22
CA SER A 154 -8.53 15.07 0.24
C SER A 154 -8.74 13.60 0.57
N HIS A 155 -7.68 12.86 0.91
CA HIS A 155 -7.75 11.46 1.33
C HIS A 155 -8.56 11.29 2.63
N ALA A 156 -8.32 12.15 3.62
CA ALA A 156 -9.08 12.13 4.87
C ALA A 156 -10.56 12.43 4.66
N GLN A 157 -10.90 13.39 3.79
CA GLN A 157 -12.28 13.69 3.40
C GLN A 157 -12.97 12.53 2.70
N ALA A 158 -12.23 11.73 1.92
CA ALA A 158 -12.73 10.50 1.31
C ALA A 158 -12.97 9.37 2.32
N GLY A 159 -12.41 9.47 3.55
CA GLY A 159 -12.60 8.52 4.64
C GLY A 159 -11.37 7.64 4.95
N ALA A 160 -10.18 8.01 4.48
CA ALA A 160 -8.95 7.30 4.85
C ALA A 160 -8.71 7.39 6.37
N ASP A 161 -8.21 6.29 6.95
CA ASP A 161 -7.91 6.20 8.40
C ASP A 161 -6.49 6.70 8.71
N MET A 162 -5.57 6.64 7.69
CA MET A 162 -4.19 7.09 7.82
C MET A 162 -3.64 7.51 6.45
#